data_5fe1b731b4a8ae3f021abfa45291caae
#
_entry.id   5fe1b731b4a8ae3f021abfa45291caae
#
_cell.length_a   1.000
_cell.length_b   1.000
_cell.length_c   1.000
_cell.angle_alpha   90.00
_cell.angle_beta   90.00
_cell.angle_gamma   90.00
#
_symmetry.space_group_name_H-M   'P 1'
#
loop_
_entity.id
_entity.type
_entity.pdbx_description
1 polymer ?
#
loop_
_entity_poly.entity_id
_entity_poly.type
_entity_poly.pdbx_seq_one_letter_code
_entity_poly.pdbx_strand_id
1 'polypeptide(L)'
;LITTVLDITWEVGRTGKLTPLAHLEPVDFMGVTVKRATLNNYDDILRKRVGIGSRVLIRRSNDVIPEILKSVDDGEPANPVTIPTCCPACGARVERDGVHIFCTNSLSCTPQIVGRLEHFASRDAMDIEGFSEKTALLLVNEIGISKIPDLYELTPASFSGLPGFGEKRIGNIPVSYTHLRAHE
;
A
#
# COMPACT_ATOMS: atom_id res chain seq x y z
N LEU A 1 22.03 6.91 9.35
CA LEU A 1 22.01 5.76 10.23
C LEU A 1 22.24 4.50 9.38
N ILE A 2 22.96 3.51 9.94
CA ILE A 2 23.26 2.26 9.21
C ILE A 2 22.48 1.11 9.86
N THR A 3 21.88 0.26 9.03
CA THR A 3 21.20 -0.97 9.44
C THR A 3 21.29 -2.03 8.33
N THR A 4 20.84 -3.25 8.62
CA THR A 4 20.90 -4.37 7.68
C THR A 4 19.53 -4.64 7.06
N VAL A 5 19.50 -4.92 5.77
CA VAL A 5 18.29 -5.33 5.03
C VAL A 5 18.04 -6.81 5.32
N LEU A 6 16.92 -7.12 5.97
CA LEU A 6 16.49 -8.48 6.27
C LEU A 6 15.74 -9.12 5.13
N ASP A 7 14.90 -8.35 4.44
CA ASP A 7 14.08 -8.79 3.32
C ASP A 7 13.63 -7.61 2.47
N ILE A 8 13.21 -7.86 1.24
CA ILE A 8 12.59 -6.87 0.36
C ILE A 8 11.29 -7.44 -0.19
N THR A 9 10.18 -6.77 0.09
CA THR A 9 8.85 -7.11 -0.41
C THR A 9 8.37 -6.09 -1.42
N TRP A 10 7.40 -6.47 -2.24
CA TRP A 10 6.79 -5.60 -3.23
C TRP A 10 5.34 -5.31 -2.85
N GLU A 11 5.04 -4.05 -2.63
CA GLU A 11 3.70 -3.59 -2.29
C GLU A 11 2.97 -3.10 -3.53
N VAL A 12 1.68 -3.43 -3.63
CA VAL A 12 0.83 -3.05 -4.76
C VAL A 12 0.02 -1.83 -4.40
N GLY A 13 0.23 -0.74 -5.12
CA GLY A 13 -0.52 0.50 -4.96
C GLY A 13 -1.85 0.51 -5.71
N ARG A 14 -2.62 1.57 -5.55
CA ARG A 14 -3.95 1.76 -6.16
C ARG A 14 -3.96 1.71 -7.69
N THR A 15 -2.87 2.09 -8.33
CA THR A 15 -2.70 2.04 -9.79
C THR A 15 -2.15 0.72 -10.31
N GLY A 16 -1.90 -0.25 -9.42
CA GLY A 16 -1.23 -1.49 -9.74
C GLY A 16 0.29 -1.42 -9.69
N LYS A 17 0.87 -0.25 -9.43
CA LYS A 17 2.32 -0.06 -9.34
C LYS A 17 2.88 -0.88 -8.17
N LEU A 18 3.90 -1.68 -8.46
CA LEU A 18 4.67 -2.40 -7.46
C LEU A 18 5.81 -1.53 -6.95
N THR A 19 5.85 -1.30 -5.66
CA THR A 19 6.89 -0.51 -4.99
C THR A 19 7.69 -1.40 -4.05
N PRO A 20 9.03 -1.45 -4.15
CA PRO A 20 9.85 -2.24 -3.25
C PRO A 20 9.95 -1.59 -1.87
N LEU A 21 9.78 -2.41 -0.84
CA LEU A 21 9.90 -2.03 0.56
C LEU A 21 10.94 -2.91 1.24
N ALA A 22 11.98 -2.31 1.79
CA ALA A 22 12.99 -3.02 2.56
C ALA A 22 12.54 -3.18 4.02
N HIS A 23 12.60 -4.42 4.50
CA HIS A 23 12.47 -4.75 5.92
C HIS A 23 13.86 -4.74 6.52
N LEU A 24 14.02 -3.96 7.58
CA LEU A 24 15.32 -3.66 8.18
C LEU A 24 15.45 -4.31 9.54
N GLU A 25 16.68 -4.63 9.94
CA GLU A 25 16.98 -4.85 11.33
C GLU A 25 16.57 -3.61 12.14
N PRO A 26 15.77 -3.77 13.20
CA PRO A 26 15.26 -2.64 13.95
C PRO A 26 16.37 -1.75 14.48
N VAL A 27 16.28 -0.46 14.23
CA VAL A 27 17.25 0.52 14.69
C VAL A 27 16.55 1.76 15.23
N ASP A 28 16.99 2.24 16.38
CA ASP A 28 16.41 3.42 16.99
C ASP A 28 17.01 4.70 16.40
N PHE A 29 16.13 5.58 15.98
CA PHE A 29 16.46 6.89 15.43
C PHE A 29 15.62 7.98 16.12
N MET A 30 16.26 8.78 16.95
CA MET A 30 15.62 9.90 17.68
C MET A 30 14.33 9.48 18.41
N GLY A 31 14.38 8.34 19.13
CA GLY A 31 13.25 7.83 19.91
C GLY A 31 12.18 7.08 19.12
N VAL A 32 12.43 6.81 17.85
CA VAL A 32 11.54 6.02 17.00
C VAL A 32 12.29 4.82 16.45
N THR A 33 11.72 3.62 16.62
CA THR A 33 12.29 2.39 16.07
C THR A 33 11.94 2.27 14.59
N VAL A 34 12.94 2.34 13.73
CA VAL A 34 12.83 2.15 12.29
C VAL A 34 12.99 0.66 11.96
N LYS A 35 12.00 0.09 11.26
CA LYS A 35 11.96 -1.32 10.84
C LYS A 35 11.79 -1.48 9.32
N ARG A 36 11.44 -0.42 8.61
CA ARG A 36 11.17 -0.43 7.17
C ARG A 36 11.70 0.84 6.52
N ALA A 37 12.14 0.71 5.28
CA ALA A 37 12.54 1.84 4.45
C ALA A 37 12.11 1.63 3.00
N THR A 38 11.80 2.71 2.33
CA THR A 38 11.39 2.65 0.92
C THR A 38 12.59 2.61 -0.02
N LEU A 39 12.36 1.96 -1.14
CA LEU A 39 13.17 2.01 -2.37
C LEU A 39 12.23 2.45 -3.49
N ASN A 40 12.67 3.33 -4.38
CA ASN A 40 11.75 3.95 -5.35
C ASN A 40 11.25 2.95 -6.42
N ASN A 41 12.18 2.14 -6.96
CA ASN A 41 11.93 1.17 -8.01
C ASN A 41 13.10 0.19 -8.11
N TYR A 42 13.01 -0.77 -9.04
CA TYR A 42 14.06 -1.77 -9.24
C TYR A 42 15.40 -1.17 -9.72
N ASP A 43 15.34 -0.18 -10.59
CA ASP A 43 16.57 0.49 -11.09
C ASP A 43 17.28 1.25 -9.96
N ASP A 44 16.54 1.78 -9.00
CA ASP A 44 17.08 2.40 -7.79
C ASP A 44 17.76 1.36 -6.87
N ILE A 45 17.19 0.16 -6.75
CA ILE A 45 17.81 -0.96 -6.03
C ILE A 45 19.18 -1.31 -6.66
N LEU A 46 19.23 -1.44 -7.98
CA LEU A 46 20.47 -1.74 -8.70
C LEU A 46 21.51 -0.62 -8.54
N ARG A 47 21.08 0.63 -8.72
CA ARG A 47 21.96 1.80 -8.59
C ARG A 47 22.57 1.92 -7.19
N LYS A 48 21.78 1.63 -6.17
CA LYS A 48 22.18 1.68 -4.76
C LYS A 48 22.91 0.41 -4.30
N ARG A 49 22.98 -0.61 -5.14
CA ARG A 49 23.59 -1.93 -4.87
C ARG A 49 23.03 -2.59 -3.61
N VAL A 50 21.72 -2.54 -3.46
CA VAL A 50 21.02 -3.09 -2.30
C VAL A 50 20.54 -4.51 -2.59
N GLY A 51 20.81 -5.41 -1.68
CA GLY A 51 20.28 -6.77 -1.67
C GLY A 51 19.91 -7.22 -0.27
N ILE A 52 19.40 -8.43 -0.15
CA ILE A 52 19.11 -9.03 1.16
C ILE A 52 20.44 -9.30 1.86
N GLY A 53 20.55 -8.86 3.11
CA GLY A 53 21.78 -8.92 3.91
C GLY A 53 22.70 -7.70 3.78
N SER A 54 22.46 -6.80 2.82
CA SER A 54 23.26 -5.58 2.67
C SER A 54 23.11 -4.66 3.86
N ARG A 55 24.23 -4.06 4.28
CA ARG A 55 24.22 -2.94 5.22
C ARG A 55 23.95 -1.66 4.43
N VAL A 56 22.97 -0.89 4.89
CA VAL A 56 22.48 0.28 4.17
C VAL A 56 22.48 1.53 5.03
N LEU A 57 22.81 2.64 4.40
CA LEU A 57 22.65 3.97 4.98
C LEU A 57 21.23 4.46 4.73
N ILE A 58 20.48 4.71 5.81
CA ILE A 58 19.12 5.23 5.76
C ILE A 58 19.06 6.70 6.19
N ARG A 59 18.12 7.44 5.59
CA ARG A 59 17.76 8.79 5.95
C ARG A 59 16.28 8.86 6.28
N ARG A 60 15.93 9.55 7.35
CA ARG A 60 14.56 9.95 7.65
C ARG A 60 14.43 11.45 7.45
N SER A 61 13.42 11.87 6.70
CA SER A 61 13.06 13.26 6.53
C SER A 61 11.68 13.45 7.16
N ASN A 62 11.62 14.10 8.32
CA ASN A 62 10.40 14.35 9.09
C ASN A 62 9.56 13.08 9.33
N ASP A 63 8.23 13.14 9.24
CA ASP A 63 7.31 12.01 9.47
C ASP A 63 7.14 11.06 8.26
N VAL A 64 8.00 11.15 7.27
CA VAL A 64 7.98 10.29 6.08
C VAL A 64 8.69 8.96 6.35
N ILE A 65 8.25 7.89 5.67
CA ILE A 65 8.92 6.58 5.70
C ILE A 65 10.40 6.77 5.36
N PRO A 66 11.33 6.20 6.16
CA PRO A 66 12.75 6.31 5.89
C PRO A 66 13.12 5.82 4.49
N GLU A 67 14.10 6.47 3.88
CA GLU A 67 14.63 6.13 2.56
C GLU A 67 16.03 5.50 2.69
N ILE A 68 16.29 4.45 1.91
CA ILE A 68 17.64 3.93 1.73
C ILE A 68 18.39 4.85 0.76
N LEU A 69 19.52 5.38 1.20
CA LEU A 69 20.39 6.23 0.37
C LEU A 69 21.35 5.41 -0.50
N LYS A 70 22.02 4.44 0.12
CA LYS A 70 22.96 3.55 -0.57
C LYS A 70 23.31 2.34 0.31
N SER A 71 23.86 1.29 -0.31
CA SER A 71 24.62 0.27 0.42
C SER A 71 25.95 0.85 0.93
N VAL A 72 26.38 0.41 2.11
CA VAL A 72 27.71 0.73 2.64
C VAL A 72 28.69 -0.42 2.45
N ASP A 73 28.22 -1.55 1.93
CA ASP A 73 29.06 -2.68 1.57
C ASP A 73 29.74 -2.43 0.23
N ASP A 74 30.99 -2.88 0.09
CA ASP A 74 31.73 -2.80 -1.15
C ASP A 74 31.30 -3.92 -2.11
N GLY A 75 31.12 -3.58 -3.40
CA GLY A 75 30.82 -4.54 -4.44
C GLY A 75 29.33 -4.77 -4.69
N GLU A 76 29.03 -5.88 -5.37
CA GLU A 76 27.65 -6.29 -5.66
C GLU A 76 27.06 -7.06 -4.47
N PRO A 77 25.73 -6.95 -4.24
CA PRO A 77 25.08 -7.64 -3.14
C PRO A 77 25.17 -9.16 -3.29
N ALA A 78 25.48 -9.86 -2.21
CA ALA A 78 25.56 -11.32 -2.20
C ALA A 78 24.22 -12.00 -2.57
N ASN A 79 23.11 -11.37 -2.19
CA ASN A 79 21.76 -11.81 -2.52
C ASN A 79 21.02 -10.70 -3.26
N PRO A 80 21.17 -10.58 -4.58
CA PRO A 80 20.52 -9.54 -5.36
C PRO A 80 19.00 -9.73 -5.40
N VAL A 81 18.29 -8.62 -5.45
CA VAL A 81 16.83 -8.61 -5.58
C VAL A 81 16.45 -8.89 -7.02
N THR A 82 15.45 -9.73 -7.22
CA THR A 82 14.89 -10.02 -8.55
C THR A 82 13.55 -9.30 -8.74
N ILE A 83 13.24 -8.96 -9.98
CA ILE A 83 11.92 -8.42 -10.35
C ILE A 83 10.89 -9.54 -10.20
N PRO A 84 9.76 -9.31 -9.50
CA PRO A 84 8.68 -10.28 -9.47
C PRO A 84 8.08 -10.47 -10.86
N THR A 85 7.79 -11.71 -11.23
CA THR A 85 7.12 -12.05 -12.50
C THR A 85 5.60 -12.01 -12.38
N CYS A 86 5.10 -12.13 -11.15
CA CYS A 86 3.69 -12.10 -10.82
C CYS A 86 3.41 -11.10 -9.69
N CYS A 87 2.19 -10.58 -9.68
CA CYS A 87 1.72 -9.72 -8.60
C CYS A 87 1.68 -10.50 -7.28
N PRO A 88 2.32 -10.00 -6.22
CA PRO A 88 2.34 -10.70 -4.93
C PRO A 88 0.97 -10.77 -4.25
N ALA A 89 0.01 -9.93 -4.66
CA ALA A 89 -1.31 -9.89 -4.07
C ALA A 89 -2.34 -10.78 -4.80
N CYS A 90 -2.31 -10.83 -6.13
CA CYS A 90 -3.34 -11.53 -6.91
C CYS A 90 -2.79 -12.60 -7.87
N GLY A 91 -1.46 -12.75 -7.98
CA GLY A 91 -0.82 -13.72 -8.85
C GLY A 91 -0.86 -13.39 -10.35
N ALA A 92 -1.49 -12.29 -10.75
CA ALA A 92 -1.56 -11.89 -12.14
C ALA A 92 -0.17 -11.49 -12.67
N ARG A 93 0.01 -11.60 -13.99
CA ARG A 93 1.22 -11.15 -14.65
C ARG A 93 1.52 -9.68 -14.37
N VAL A 94 2.78 -9.35 -14.23
CA VAL A 94 3.24 -7.97 -14.14
C VAL A 94 3.85 -7.52 -15.46
N GLU A 95 3.74 -6.23 -15.74
CA GLU A 95 4.34 -5.59 -16.90
C GLU A 95 5.24 -4.45 -16.45
N ARG A 96 6.32 -4.24 -17.18
CA ARG A 96 7.25 -3.13 -16.95
C ARG A 96 6.89 -1.97 -17.84
N ASP A 97 6.74 -0.79 -17.25
CA ASP A 97 6.61 0.49 -17.95
C ASP A 97 7.69 1.45 -17.45
N GLY A 98 8.69 1.69 -18.28
CA GLY A 98 9.88 2.45 -17.91
C GLY A 98 10.62 1.82 -16.74
N VAL A 99 10.76 2.57 -15.65
CA VAL A 99 11.42 2.14 -14.41
C VAL A 99 10.47 1.48 -13.42
N HIS A 100 9.17 1.45 -13.73
CA HIS A 100 8.13 0.92 -12.84
C HIS A 100 7.59 -0.42 -13.34
N ILE A 101 7.02 -1.17 -12.40
CA ILE A 101 6.41 -2.47 -12.63
C ILE A 101 4.95 -2.37 -12.18
N PHE A 102 4.03 -2.90 -12.99
CA PHE A 102 2.59 -2.83 -12.75
C PHE A 102 1.93 -4.20 -12.79
N CYS A 103 1.00 -4.42 -11.87
CA CYS A 103 0.06 -5.52 -11.94
C CYS A 103 -0.97 -5.24 -13.04
N THR A 104 -1.16 -6.18 -13.95
CA THR A 104 -2.10 -6.04 -15.08
C THR A 104 -3.57 -6.27 -14.71
N ASN A 105 -3.85 -6.86 -13.54
CA ASN A 105 -5.21 -7.18 -13.09
C ASN A 105 -5.85 -6.01 -12.33
N SER A 106 -6.23 -4.97 -13.04
CA SER A 106 -6.83 -3.77 -12.43
C SER A 106 -8.22 -3.97 -11.83
N LEU A 107 -8.95 -5.00 -12.26
CA LEU A 107 -10.36 -5.20 -11.88
C LEU A 107 -10.54 -6.08 -10.65
N SER A 108 -9.62 -7.02 -10.39
CA SER A 108 -9.78 -8.03 -9.35
C SER A 108 -8.63 -8.07 -8.33
N CYS A 109 -7.62 -7.22 -8.47
CA CYS A 109 -6.52 -7.14 -7.51
C CYS A 109 -6.97 -6.36 -6.26
N THR A 110 -7.07 -7.04 -5.12
CA THR A 110 -7.59 -6.47 -3.86
C THR A 110 -6.91 -5.16 -3.45
N PRO A 111 -5.57 -5.03 -3.39
CA PRO A 111 -4.93 -3.76 -3.05
C PRO A 111 -5.29 -2.62 -3.99
N GLN A 112 -5.48 -2.89 -5.28
CA GLN A 112 -5.88 -1.87 -6.23
C GLN A 112 -7.33 -1.41 -6.01
N ILE A 113 -8.23 -2.34 -5.71
CA ILE A 113 -9.63 -2.04 -5.39
C ILE A 113 -9.70 -1.22 -4.11
N VAL A 114 -9.07 -1.69 -3.03
CA VAL A 114 -9.01 -1.02 -1.73
C VAL A 114 -8.44 0.40 -1.88
N GLY A 115 -7.32 0.56 -2.56
CA GLY A 115 -6.70 1.86 -2.78
C GLY A 115 -7.56 2.83 -3.60
N ARG A 116 -8.35 2.34 -4.58
CA ARG A 116 -9.31 3.18 -5.32
C ARG A 116 -10.48 3.62 -4.45
N LEU A 117 -11.03 2.72 -3.63
CA LEU A 117 -12.12 3.04 -2.70
C LEU A 117 -11.67 4.05 -1.64
N GLU A 118 -10.49 3.86 -1.09
CA GLU A 118 -9.89 4.78 -0.11
C GLU A 118 -9.66 6.17 -0.71
N HIS A 119 -9.10 6.23 -1.92
CA HIS A 119 -8.88 7.50 -2.60
C HIS A 119 -10.20 8.21 -2.92
N PHE A 120 -11.21 7.47 -3.38
CA PHE A 120 -12.54 8.02 -3.63
C PHE A 120 -13.16 8.63 -2.35
N ALA A 121 -12.97 7.98 -1.21
CA ALA A 121 -13.50 8.42 0.07
C ALA A 121 -12.62 9.48 0.78
N SER A 122 -11.44 9.79 0.24
CA SER A 122 -10.49 10.72 0.86
C SER A 122 -11.00 12.16 0.88
N ARG A 123 -10.37 13.00 1.70
CA ARG A 123 -10.67 14.45 1.80
C ARG A 123 -10.52 15.20 0.49
N ASP A 124 -9.57 14.76 -0.34
CA ASP A 124 -9.30 15.38 -1.65
C ASP A 124 -10.29 14.94 -2.74
N ALA A 125 -11.23 14.06 -2.42
CA ALA A 125 -12.26 13.57 -3.33
C ALA A 125 -13.66 13.74 -2.72
N MET A 126 -14.28 12.68 -2.21
CA MET A 126 -15.66 12.72 -1.72
C MET A 126 -15.79 12.94 -0.20
N ASP A 127 -14.68 13.00 0.51
CA ASP A 127 -14.61 13.28 1.96
C ASP A 127 -15.61 12.47 2.80
N ILE A 128 -15.56 11.15 2.64
CA ILE A 128 -16.48 10.25 3.37
C ILE A 128 -15.94 10.01 4.78
N GLU A 129 -16.62 10.57 5.77
CA GLU A 129 -16.23 10.48 7.15
C GLU A 129 -16.23 9.02 7.66
N GLY A 130 -15.19 8.63 8.39
CA GLY A 130 -15.05 7.29 8.96
C GLY A 130 -14.63 6.19 7.97
N PHE A 131 -14.39 6.54 6.70
CA PHE A 131 -13.85 5.60 5.72
C PHE A 131 -12.32 5.55 5.82
N SER A 132 -11.78 4.36 5.99
CA SER A 132 -10.33 4.12 6.08
C SER A 132 -9.95 2.89 5.24
N GLU A 133 -8.65 2.68 5.04
CA GLU A 133 -8.12 1.46 4.40
C GLU A 133 -8.71 0.18 5.00
N LYS A 134 -8.80 0.11 6.34
CA LYS A 134 -9.41 -1.03 7.04
C LYS A 134 -10.88 -1.21 6.67
N THR A 135 -11.61 -0.11 6.54
CA THR A 135 -13.01 -0.13 6.10
C THR A 135 -13.13 -0.62 4.66
N ALA A 136 -12.32 -0.08 3.76
CA ALA A 136 -12.28 -0.52 2.37
C ALA A 136 -11.95 -2.01 2.24
N LEU A 137 -10.97 -2.50 3.00
CA LEU A 137 -10.56 -3.90 3.01
C LEU A 137 -11.69 -4.83 3.50
N LEU A 138 -12.41 -4.45 4.55
CA LEU A 138 -13.59 -5.19 5.03
C LEU A 138 -14.70 -5.23 3.99
N LEU A 139 -14.99 -4.12 3.33
CA LEU A 139 -16.03 -4.06 2.29
C LEU A 139 -15.69 -4.94 1.10
N VAL A 140 -14.42 -4.98 0.69
CA VAL A 140 -13.96 -5.84 -0.41
C VAL A 140 -14.02 -7.33 -0.02
N ASN A 141 -13.53 -7.69 1.16
CA ASN A 141 -13.38 -9.09 1.57
C ASN A 141 -14.70 -9.71 2.05
N GLU A 142 -15.52 -8.96 2.81
CA GLU A 142 -16.73 -9.49 3.46
C GLU A 142 -18.00 -9.25 2.63
N ILE A 143 -18.08 -8.13 1.93
CA ILE A 143 -19.26 -7.76 1.12
C ILE A 143 -19.02 -8.04 -0.37
N GLY A 144 -17.75 -8.10 -0.81
CA GLY A 144 -17.39 -8.35 -2.20
C GLY A 144 -17.48 -7.12 -3.11
N ILE A 145 -17.30 -5.92 -2.54
CA ILE A 145 -17.26 -4.68 -3.32
C ILE A 145 -16.03 -4.68 -4.23
N SER A 146 -16.22 -4.40 -5.52
CA SER A 146 -15.14 -4.36 -6.52
C SER A 146 -15.04 -3.04 -7.28
N LYS A 147 -16.07 -2.21 -7.24
CA LYS A 147 -16.15 -0.93 -7.97
C LYS A 147 -16.73 0.16 -7.08
N ILE A 148 -16.42 1.41 -7.43
CA ILE A 148 -16.95 2.58 -6.72
C ILE A 148 -18.48 2.62 -6.72
N PRO A 149 -19.21 2.34 -7.83
CA PRO A 149 -20.67 2.31 -7.78
C PRO A 149 -21.28 1.37 -6.75
N ASP A 150 -20.62 0.27 -6.42
CA ASP A 150 -21.10 -0.69 -5.42
C ASP A 150 -21.26 -0.05 -4.03
N LEU A 151 -20.50 1.03 -3.75
CA LEU A 151 -20.62 1.79 -2.49
C LEU A 151 -22.00 2.44 -2.33
N TYR A 152 -22.63 2.86 -3.44
CA TYR A 152 -23.94 3.51 -3.42
C TYR A 152 -25.10 2.53 -3.18
N GLU A 153 -24.85 1.24 -3.32
CA GLU A 153 -25.82 0.18 -3.05
C GLU A 153 -25.80 -0.31 -1.59
N LEU A 154 -24.82 0.18 -0.79
CA LEU A 154 -24.71 -0.19 0.61
C LEU A 154 -25.85 0.38 1.42
N THR A 155 -26.41 -0.45 2.30
CA THR A 155 -27.42 -0.09 3.29
C THR A 155 -26.88 -0.36 4.70
N PRO A 156 -27.49 0.21 5.76
CA PRO A 156 -27.10 -0.14 7.12
C PRO A 156 -27.10 -1.65 7.40
N ALA A 157 -28.02 -2.40 6.77
CA ALA A 157 -28.07 -3.85 6.86
C ALA A 157 -26.85 -4.56 6.25
N SER A 158 -26.18 -3.94 5.27
CA SER A 158 -24.97 -4.48 4.65
C SER A 158 -23.80 -4.58 5.65
N PHE A 159 -23.80 -3.78 6.70
CA PHE A 159 -22.76 -3.75 7.73
C PHE A 159 -23.10 -4.63 8.95
N SER A 160 -24.29 -5.23 8.97
CA SER A 160 -24.74 -6.09 10.06
C SER A 160 -23.83 -7.30 10.21
N GLY A 161 -23.27 -7.50 11.41
CA GLY A 161 -22.38 -8.62 11.70
C GLY A 161 -20.90 -8.40 11.33
N LEU A 162 -20.55 -7.24 10.76
CA LEU A 162 -19.14 -6.93 10.47
C LEU A 162 -18.40 -6.48 11.74
N PRO A 163 -17.20 -7.02 12.00
CA PRO A 163 -16.41 -6.63 13.16
C PRO A 163 -15.95 -5.17 13.04
N GLY A 164 -16.10 -4.41 14.15
CA GLY A 164 -15.67 -3.01 14.22
C GLY A 164 -16.67 -1.97 13.70
N PHE A 165 -17.87 -2.39 13.27
CA PHE A 165 -18.96 -1.49 12.91
C PHE A 165 -20.00 -1.42 14.05
N GLY A 166 -19.86 -0.41 14.92
CA GLY A 166 -20.91 -0.04 15.87
C GLY A 166 -22.02 0.77 15.19
N GLU A 167 -23.20 0.89 15.84
CA GLU A 167 -24.37 1.57 15.29
C GLU A 167 -24.09 2.99 14.76
N LYS A 168 -23.24 3.78 15.44
CA LYS A 168 -22.86 5.13 15.00
C LYS A 168 -22.06 5.12 13.69
N ARG A 169 -21.19 4.14 13.50
CA ARG A 169 -20.36 4.03 12.31
C ARG A 169 -21.13 3.49 11.11
N ILE A 170 -22.09 2.59 11.39
CA ILE A 170 -23.03 2.07 10.39
C ILE A 170 -23.92 3.19 9.83
N GLY A 171 -24.34 4.15 10.69
CA GLY A 171 -25.18 5.28 10.28
C GLY A 171 -24.43 6.34 9.44
N ASN A 172 -23.16 6.58 9.73
CA ASN A 172 -22.40 7.68 9.10
C ASN A 172 -22.00 7.38 7.66
N ILE A 173 -21.62 6.15 7.33
CA ILE A 173 -21.16 5.79 5.98
C ILE A 173 -22.32 5.89 4.95
N PRO A 174 -23.48 5.24 5.13
CA PRO A 174 -24.60 5.38 4.19
C PRO A 174 -25.16 6.81 4.08
N VAL A 175 -25.19 7.56 5.18
CA VAL A 175 -25.64 8.97 5.17
C VAL A 175 -24.69 9.85 4.35
N SER A 176 -23.39 9.63 4.44
CA SER A 176 -22.41 10.35 3.61
C SER A 176 -22.60 10.08 2.12
N TYR A 177 -22.97 8.84 1.73
CA TYR A 177 -23.29 8.51 0.33
C TYR A 177 -24.62 9.11 -0.15
N THR A 178 -25.64 9.16 0.70
CA THR A 178 -26.92 9.79 0.34
C THR A 178 -26.80 11.30 0.21
N HIS A 179 -25.90 11.96 0.94
CA HIS A 179 -25.62 13.38 0.76
C HIS A 179 -24.98 13.67 -0.60
N LEU A 180 -24.12 12.77 -1.10
CA LEU A 180 -23.51 12.92 -2.42
C LEU A 180 -24.52 12.79 -3.56
N ARG A 181 -25.55 11.94 -3.43
CA ARG A 181 -26.66 11.83 -4.40
C ARG A 181 -27.54 13.07 -4.46
N ALA A 182 -27.60 13.88 -3.42
CA ALA A 182 -28.43 15.08 -3.39
C ALA A 182 -27.79 16.30 -4.07
N HIS A 183 -26.53 16.19 -4.51
CA HIS A 183 -25.78 17.24 -5.18
C HIS A 183 -25.49 16.96 -6.67
N GLU A 184 -25.94 15.85 -7.22
CA GLU A 184 -26.04 15.60 -8.68
C GLU A 184 -27.43 15.95 -9.19
#